data_fbdbf634d198a014ada4f54ea41c337a
#
_entry.id   fbdbf634d198a014ada4f54ea41c337a
#
_cell.length_a   1.000
_cell.length_b   1.000
_cell.length_c   1.000
_cell.angle_alpha   90.00
_cell.angle_beta   90.00
_cell.angle_gamma   90.00
#
_symmetry.space_group_name_H-M   'P 1'
#
loop_
_entity.id
_entity.type
_entity.pdbx_description
1 polymer ?
#
loop_
_entity_poly.entity_id
_entity_poly.type
_entity_poly.pdbx_seq_one_letter_code
_entity_poly.pdbx_strand_id
1 'polypeptide(L)'
;MLELKHIKKIYNPGTISETLLFEDFNLTVPDGEFLSIVGSNGSGKTSMLNIICGSIPIQSGEVLIGGKDIAKMKDYQRYRTIGRVYQDPSAGTCPNLTMLENMSLADNKGKPFGLGRGVNKARENYYREQLSILGLGLENKMDVKLGALSG
;
A
#
# COMPACT_ATOMS: atom_id res chain seq x y z
N MET A 1 9.04 13.25 2.19
CA MET A 1 8.45 13.98 1.05
C MET A 1 8.18 13.02 -0.08
N LEU A 2 6.99 13.07 -0.68
CA LEU A 2 6.61 12.37 -1.91
C LEU A 2 6.50 13.38 -3.05
N GLU A 3 7.09 13.07 -4.20
CA GLU A 3 6.97 13.93 -5.39
C GLU A 3 6.66 13.07 -6.62
N LEU A 4 5.73 13.54 -7.42
CA LEU A 4 5.48 13.08 -8.78
C LEU A 4 5.91 14.20 -9.71
N LYS A 5 6.82 13.91 -10.64
CA LYS A 5 7.36 14.92 -11.57
C LYS A 5 7.16 14.48 -13.01
N HIS A 6 6.49 15.33 -13.79
CA HIS A 6 6.28 15.14 -15.21
C HIS A 6 5.70 13.77 -15.58
N ILE A 7 4.75 13.29 -14.77
CA ILE A 7 4.15 11.97 -14.97
C ILE A 7 3.33 11.97 -16.26
N LYS A 8 3.73 11.10 -17.19
CA LYS A 8 2.92 10.74 -18.36
C LYS A 8 2.36 9.34 -18.18
N LYS A 9 1.04 9.22 -18.31
CA LYS A 9 0.35 7.94 -18.26
C LYS A 9 -0.68 7.81 -19.35
N ILE A 10 -0.48 6.80 -20.20
CA ILE A 10 -1.39 6.38 -21.28
C ILE A 10 -1.81 4.95 -20.99
N TYR A 11 -3.10 4.67 -21.07
CA TYR A 11 -3.65 3.32 -21.08
C TYR A 11 -3.80 2.82 -22.51
N ASN A 12 -3.53 1.55 -22.74
CA ASN A 12 -3.65 0.85 -24.03
C ASN A 12 -2.99 1.63 -25.20
N PRO A 13 -1.71 2.04 -25.07
CA PRO A 13 -1.07 2.86 -26.09
C PRO A 13 -1.06 2.14 -27.46
N GLY A 14 -1.36 2.88 -28.52
CA GLY A 14 -1.39 2.37 -29.90
C GLY A 14 -2.63 1.54 -30.27
N THR A 15 -3.65 1.51 -29.41
CA THR A 15 -4.93 0.81 -29.69
C THR A 15 -6.08 1.80 -29.85
N ILE A 16 -7.23 1.32 -30.38
CA ILE A 16 -8.48 2.11 -30.48
C ILE A 16 -9.03 2.55 -29.12
N SER A 17 -8.62 1.89 -28.03
CA SER A 17 -9.00 2.24 -26.66
C SER A 17 -7.89 2.98 -25.92
N GLU A 18 -6.99 3.63 -26.65
CA GLU A 18 -5.96 4.48 -26.05
C GLU A 18 -6.60 5.62 -25.26
N THR A 19 -6.16 5.79 -24.03
CA THR A 19 -6.64 6.85 -23.15
C THR A 19 -5.47 7.53 -22.45
N LEU A 20 -5.28 8.81 -22.74
CA LEU A 20 -4.34 9.66 -22.02
C LEU A 20 -4.94 10.00 -20.66
N LEU A 21 -4.31 9.53 -19.58
CA LEU A 21 -4.72 9.85 -18.22
C LEU A 21 -3.98 11.07 -17.67
N PHE A 22 -2.66 11.07 -17.80
CA PHE A 22 -1.79 12.17 -17.39
C PHE A 22 -0.81 12.49 -18.53
N GLU A 23 -0.67 13.74 -18.86
CA GLU A 23 0.30 14.21 -19.87
C GLU A 23 1.57 14.78 -19.24
N ASP A 24 1.40 15.63 -18.22
CA ASP A 24 2.47 16.24 -17.45
C ASP A 24 1.99 16.49 -16.00
N PHE A 25 1.67 15.41 -15.29
CA PHE A 25 1.11 15.53 -13.93
C PHE A 25 2.22 15.69 -12.90
N ASN A 26 2.06 16.70 -12.07
CA ASN A 26 2.99 17.04 -10.99
C ASN A 26 2.24 17.10 -9.64
N LEU A 27 2.84 16.55 -8.58
CA LEU A 27 2.31 16.58 -7.23
C LEU A 27 3.46 16.52 -6.23
N THR A 28 3.41 17.35 -5.21
CA THR A 28 4.35 17.33 -4.08
C THR A 28 3.57 17.22 -2.77
N VAL A 29 3.96 16.24 -1.94
CA VAL A 29 3.44 16.05 -0.58
C VAL A 29 4.62 16.10 0.38
N PRO A 30 4.78 17.19 1.14
CA PRO A 30 5.80 17.31 2.17
C PRO A 30 5.70 16.24 3.26
N ASP A 31 6.76 16.06 4.02
CA ASP A 31 6.73 15.15 5.17
C ASP A 31 5.79 15.67 6.25
N GLY A 32 5.04 14.77 6.86
CA GLY A 32 4.09 15.08 7.92
C GLY A 32 2.74 15.64 7.44
N GLU A 33 2.56 15.84 6.14
CA GLU A 33 1.28 16.31 5.61
C GLU A 33 0.24 15.22 5.42
N PHE A 34 -1.02 15.59 5.63
CA PHE A 34 -2.21 14.83 5.27
C PHE A 34 -2.83 15.44 4.01
N LEU A 35 -2.83 14.69 2.92
CA LEU A 35 -3.42 15.12 1.65
C LEU A 35 -4.71 14.35 1.38
N SER A 36 -5.81 15.09 1.15
CA SER A 36 -7.07 14.52 0.67
C SER A 36 -7.23 14.75 -0.83
N ILE A 37 -7.55 13.69 -1.57
CA ILE A 37 -7.73 13.73 -3.02
C ILE A 37 -9.19 13.51 -3.35
N VAL A 38 -9.84 14.55 -3.89
CA VAL A 38 -11.25 14.53 -4.30
C VAL A 38 -11.39 14.69 -5.81
N GLY A 39 -12.44 14.14 -6.36
CA GLY A 39 -12.75 14.21 -7.79
C GLY A 39 -13.79 13.18 -8.20
N SER A 40 -14.36 13.35 -9.39
CA SER A 40 -15.37 12.45 -9.98
C SER A 40 -14.82 11.03 -10.20
N ASN A 41 -15.73 10.08 -10.43
CA ASN A 41 -15.32 8.74 -10.86
C ASN A 41 -14.62 8.83 -12.22
N GLY A 42 -13.52 8.08 -12.38
CA GLY A 42 -12.71 8.13 -13.60
C GLY A 42 -11.65 9.25 -13.64
N SER A 43 -11.60 10.17 -12.68
CA SER A 43 -10.62 11.28 -12.68
C SER A 43 -9.15 10.88 -12.41
N GLY A 44 -8.86 9.58 -12.28
CA GLY A 44 -7.48 9.09 -12.12
C GLY A 44 -6.98 8.96 -10.69
N LYS A 45 -7.80 9.20 -9.65
CA LYS A 45 -7.38 9.10 -8.23
C LYS A 45 -6.74 7.76 -7.89
N THR A 46 -7.44 6.68 -8.21
CA THR A 46 -6.94 5.31 -7.97
C THR A 46 -5.71 5.00 -8.82
N SER A 47 -5.68 5.50 -10.06
CA SER A 47 -4.54 5.33 -10.96
C SER A 47 -3.30 6.01 -10.42
N MET A 48 -3.43 7.21 -9.89
CA MET A 48 -2.32 7.94 -9.25
C MET A 48 -1.77 7.16 -8.03
N LEU A 49 -2.64 6.67 -7.15
CA LEU A 49 -2.22 5.83 -6.02
C LEU A 49 -1.53 4.55 -6.51
N ASN A 50 -2.04 3.92 -7.56
CA ASN A 50 -1.44 2.74 -8.17
C ASN A 50 -0.07 3.03 -8.80
N ILE A 51 0.14 4.22 -9.39
CA ILE A 51 1.45 4.67 -9.90
C ILE A 51 2.43 4.82 -8.75
N ILE A 52 2.05 5.47 -7.65
CA ILE A 52 2.89 5.63 -6.46
C ILE A 52 3.29 4.25 -5.90
N CYS A 53 2.34 3.35 -5.76
CA CYS A 53 2.59 1.99 -5.25
C CYS A 53 3.34 1.09 -6.24
N GLY A 54 3.43 1.46 -7.52
CA GLY A 54 4.12 0.67 -8.55
C GLY A 54 3.28 -0.42 -9.19
N SER A 55 1.99 -0.50 -8.88
CA SER A 55 1.06 -1.47 -9.50
C SER A 55 0.73 -1.11 -10.96
N ILE A 56 0.96 0.14 -11.35
CA ILE A 56 0.78 0.63 -12.73
C ILE A 56 2.06 1.35 -13.15
N PRO A 57 2.68 0.95 -14.28
CA PRO A 57 3.84 1.64 -14.82
C PRO A 57 3.45 2.97 -15.47
N ILE A 58 4.39 3.89 -15.52
CA ILE A 58 4.31 5.17 -16.23
C ILE A 58 5.09 5.12 -17.56
N GLN A 59 4.76 5.97 -18.53
CA GLN A 59 5.51 6.12 -19.76
C GLN A 59 6.74 6.99 -19.56
N SER A 60 6.61 8.09 -18.80
CA SER A 60 7.71 8.98 -18.44
C SER A 60 7.42 9.71 -17.14
N GLY A 61 8.44 10.35 -16.58
CA GLY A 61 8.40 11.08 -15.32
C GLY A 61 9.10 10.34 -14.19
N GLU A 62 9.05 10.93 -13.00
CA GLU A 62 9.72 10.42 -11.81
C GLU A 62 8.73 10.30 -10.65
N VAL A 63 8.90 9.26 -9.84
CA VAL A 63 8.20 9.07 -8.56
C VAL A 63 9.24 9.05 -7.46
N LEU A 64 9.31 10.12 -6.68
CA LEU A 64 10.36 10.30 -5.68
C LEU A 64 9.79 10.13 -4.27
N ILE A 65 10.47 9.36 -3.43
CA ILE A 65 10.22 9.28 -1.98
C ILE A 65 11.52 9.61 -1.26
N GLY A 66 11.50 10.67 -0.45
CA GLY A 66 12.69 11.16 0.23
C GLY A 66 13.83 11.50 -0.74
N GLY A 67 13.51 12.02 -1.92
CA GLY A 67 14.46 12.37 -2.98
C GLY A 67 14.97 11.18 -3.82
N LYS A 68 14.57 9.94 -3.49
CA LYS A 68 14.96 8.76 -4.26
C LYS A 68 13.90 8.40 -5.28
N ASP A 69 14.27 8.32 -6.55
CA ASP A 69 13.37 7.84 -7.60
C ASP A 69 13.08 6.33 -7.45
N ILE A 70 11.79 6.03 -7.37
CA ILE A 70 11.27 4.67 -7.26
C ILE A 70 10.48 4.24 -8.50
N ALA A 71 10.41 5.05 -9.56
CA ALA A 71 9.57 4.78 -10.72
C ALA A 71 9.84 3.41 -11.38
N LYS A 72 11.11 2.98 -11.40
CA LYS A 72 11.54 1.69 -11.96
C LYS A 72 11.58 0.55 -10.93
N MET A 73 11.33 0.83 -9.64
CA MET A 73 11.31 -0.22 -8.62
C MET A 73 10.04 -1.06 -8.74
N LYS A 74 10.19 -2.37 -8.54
CA LYS A 74 9.04 -3.29 -8.46
C LYS A 74 8.18 -2.95 -7.23
N ASP A 75 6.90 -3.24 -7.30
CA ASP A 75 5.90 -2.95 -6.25
C ASP A 75 6.33 -3.48 -4.87
N TYR A 76 6.76 -4.75 -4.76
CA TYR A 76 7.21 -5.34 -3.50
C TYR A 76 8.42 -4.61 -2.87
N GLN A 77 9.26 -3.94 -3.68
CA GLN A 77 10.36 -3.13 -3.20
C GLN A 77 9.87 -1.79 -2.64
N ARG A 78 8.86 -1.18 -3.31
CA ARG A 78 8.23 0.07 -2.85
C ARG A 78 7.47 -0.15 -1.54
N TYR A 79 6.81 -1.29 -1.37
CA TYR A 79 6.10 -1.63 -0.15
C TYR A 79 6.98 -1.78 1.10
N ARG A 80 8.31 -1.69 0.98
CA ARG A 80 9.19 -1.56 2.14
C ARG A 80 9.03 -0.22 2.85
N THR A 81 8.68 0.83 2.09
CA THR A 81 8.55 2.21 2.59
C THR A 81 7.13 2.75 2.48
N ILE A 82 6.28 2.16 1.63
CA ILE A 82 4.91 2.58 1.41
C ILE A 82 3.96 1.64 2.16
N GLY A 83 3.07 2.21 2.97
CA GLY A 83 1.88 1.53 3.49
C GLY A 83 0.69 1.80 2.59
N ARG A 84 -0.12 0.77 2.30
CA ARG A 84 -1.36 0.92 1.55
C ARG A 84 -2.51 0.26 2.27
N VAL A 85 -3.60 1.00 2.41
CA VAL A 85 -4.90 0.47 2.84
C VAL A 85 -5.80 0.41 1.61
N TYR A 86 -6.42 -0.74 1.38
CA TYR A 86 -7.33 -0.95 0.27
C TYR A 86 -8.77 -0.62 0.69
N GLN A 87 -9.61 -0.25 -0.26
CA GLN A 87 -11.04 -0.06 -0.03
C GLN A 87 -11.73 -1.37 0.41
N ASP A 88 -11.32 -2.48 -0.18
CA ASP A 88 -11.69 -3.83 0.27
C ASP A 88 -10.62 -4.34 1.26
N PRO A 89 -10.96 -4.53 2.55
CA PRO A 89 -10.01 -5.02 3.54
C PRO A 89 -9.39 -6.37 3.18
N SER A 90 -10.11 -7.23 2.46
CA SER A 90 -9.63 -8.55 2.06
C SER A 90 -8.46 -8.50 1.09
N ALA A 91 -8.34 -7.41 0.32
CA ALA A 91 -7.22 -7.20 -0.60
C ALA A 91 -5.90 -6.86 0.11
N GLY A 92 -5.94 -6.40 1.36
CA GLY A 92 -4.77 -6.03 2.17
C GLY A 92 -4.41 -7.03 3.25
N THR A 93 -5.18 -8.11 3.40
CA THR A 93 -5.03 -9.10 4.46
C THR A 93 -5.08 -10.53 3.92
N CYS A 94 -4.72 -11.51 4.76
CA CYS A 94 -4.88 -12.92 4.46
C CYS A 94 -6.06 -13.48 5.27
N PRO A 95 -7.29 -13.56 4.70
CA PRO A 95 -8.49 -13.93 5.46
C PRO A 95 -8.43 -15.31 6.11
N ASN A 96 -7.69 -16.25 5.53
CA ASN A 96 -7.51 -17.61 6.05
C ASN A 96 -6.50 -17.73 7.20
N LEU A 97 -5.73 -16.68 7.45
CA LEU A 97 -4.78 -16.60 8.55
C LEU A 97 -5.39 -15.90 9.76
N THR A 98 -4.88 -16.22 10.94
CA THR A 98 -5.27 -15.60 12.20
C THR A 98 -4.80 -14.14 12.27
N MET A 99 -5.33 -13.37 13.23
CA MET A 99 -4.86 -12.01 13.50
C MET A 99 -3.36 -12.00 13.82
N LEU A 100 -2.90 -12.92 14.66
CA LEU A 100 -1.47 -13.05 15.02
C LEU A 100 -0.58 -13.30 13.80
N GLU A 101 -1.02 -14.18 12.89
CA GLU A 101 -0.29 -14.47 11.66
C GLU A 101 -0.24 -13.26 10.72
N ASN A 102 -1.36 -12.57 10.53
CA ASN A 102 -1.42 -11.34 9.72
C ASN A 102 -0.53 -10.24 10.29
N MET A 103 -0.57 -9.99 11.60
CA MET A 103 0.29 -9.02 12.28
C MET A 103 1.77 -9.40 12.14
N SER A 104 2.09 -10.69 12.26
CA SER A 104 3.46 -11.18 12.07
C SER A 104 3.96 -10.99 10.64
N LEU A 105 3.10 -11.21 9.62
CA LEU A 105 3.43 -10.93 8.23
C LEU A 105 3.71 -9.44 8.01
N ALA A 106 2.88 -8.57 8.57
CA ALA A 106 3.06 -7.12 8.47
C ALA A 106 4.37 -6.67 9.14
N ASP A 107 4.71 -7.21 10.31
CA ASP A 107 5.95 -6.90 11.03
C ASP A 107 7.21 -7.41 10.32
N ASN A 108 7.09 -8.45 9.52
CA ASN A 108 8.18 -8.99 8.70
C ASN A 108 8.36 -8.25 7.37
N LYS A 109 7.56 -7.23 7.11
CA LYS A 109 7.63 -6.43 5.88
C LYS A 109 9.05 -5.85 5.70
N GLY A 110 9.64 -6.14 4.53
CA GLY A 110 10.99 -5.66 4.19
C GLY A 110 12.16 -6.41 4.82
N LYS A 111 11.89 -7.40 5.68
CA LYS A 111 12.92 -8.29 6.23
C LYS A 111 13.13 -9.49 5.31
N PRO A 112 14.35 -10.07 5.25
CA PRO A 112 14.58 -11.28 4.48
C PRO A 112 13.78 -12.44 5.10
N PHE A 113 13.09 -13.20 4.25
CA PHE A 113 12.44 -14.45 4.66
C PHE A 113 13.50 -15.55 4.80
N GLY A 114 13.59 -16.14 6.00
CA GLY A 114 14.40 -17.32 6.27
C GLY A 114 13.54 -18.57 6.46
N LEU A 115 14.18 -19.70 6.78
CA LEU A 115 13.50 -20.97 7.11
C LEU A 115 12.91 -20.97 8.54
N GLY A 116 12.85 -19.82 9.21
CA GLY A 116 12.28 -19.67 10.54
C GLY A 116 10.75 -19.67 10.53
N ARG A 117 10.17 -19.71 11.74
CA ARG A 117 8.71 -19.61 11.92
C ARG A 117 8.22 -18.23 11.45
N GLY A 118 7.22 -18.20 10.55
CA GLY A 118 6.62 -16.97 10.05
C GLY A 118 5.87 -16.17 11.14
N VAL A 119 5.46 -16.83 12.22
CA VAL A 119 4.74 -16.22 13.35
C VAL A 119 5.71 -15.83 14.45
N ASN A 120 5.68 -14.56 14.84
CA ASN A 120 6.51 -14.02 15.92
C ASN A 120 5.73 -13.92 17.23
N LYS A 121 5.65 -15.07 17.96
CA LYS A 121 4.97 -15.12 19.25
C LYS A 121 5.61 -14.22 20.32
N ALA A 122 6.90 -13.95 20.22
CA ALA A 122 7.58 -13.07 21.17
C ALA A 122 7.08 -11.61 21.10
N ARG A 123 6.48 -11.23 19.96
CA ARG A 123 5.90 -9.89 19.76
C ARG A 123 4.39 -9.84 19.92
N GLU A 124 3.75 -10.92 20.34
CA GLU A 124 2.29 -10.96 20.46
C GLU A 124 1.76 -9.87 21.39
N ASN A 125 2.41 -9.61 22.53
CA ASN A 125 2.00 -8.53 23.44
C ASN A 125 2.04 -7.16 22.77
N TYR A 126 3.08 -6.88 22.00
CA TYR A 126 3.17 -5.66 21.20
C TYR A 126 2.02 -5.54 20.19
N TYR A 127 1.67 -6.63 19.51
CA TYR A 127 0.54 -6.60 18.57
C TYR A 127 -0.80 -6.35 19.28
N ARG A 128 -0.99 -6.96 20.47
CA ARG A 128 -2.17 -6.69 21.32
C ARG A 128 -2.27 -5.22 21.71
N GLU A 129 -1.17 -4.61 22.12
CA GLU A 129 -1.10 -3.19 22.44
C GLU A 129 -1.48 -2.32 21.26
N GLN A 130 -0.95 -2.61 20.06
CA GLN A 130 -1.30 -1.86 18.85
C GLN A 130 -2.79 -1.99 18.49
N LEU A 131 -3.37 -3.17 18.65
CA LEU A 131 -4.79 -3.41 18.37
C LEU A 131 -5.69 -2.76 19.41
N SER A 132 -5.28 -2.71 20.69
CA SER A 132 -6.05 -2.10 21.78
C SER A 132 -6.27 -0.59 21.57
N ILE A 133 -5.36 0.10 20.85
CA ILE A 133 -5.50 1.51 20.51
C ILE A 133 -6.78 1.78 19.69
N LEU A 134 -7.24 0.77 18.92
CA LEU A 134 -8.44 0.89 18.12
C LEU A 134 -9.74 0.82 18.95
N GLY A 135 -9.70 0.31 20.17
CA GLY A 135 -10.87 0.19 21.05
C GLY A 135 -11.95 -0.78 20.55
N LEU A 136 -11.58 -1.73 19.68
CA LEU A 136 -12.51 -2.68 19.02
C LEU A 136 -12.48 -4.09 19.62
N GLY A 137 -11.71 -4.31 20.69
CA GLY A 137 -11.55 -5.63 21.33
C GLY A 137 -10.80 -6.66 20.48
N LEU A 138 -10.10 -6.22 19.42
CA LEU A 138 -9.36 -7.09 18.51
C LEU A 138 -8.13 -7.72 19.17
N GLU A 139 -7.58 -7.07 20.18
CA GLU A 139 -6.49 -7.58 21.00
C GLU A 139 -6.80 -8.92 21.68
N ASN A 140 -8.09 -9.23 21.87
CA ASN A 140 -8.56 -10.50 22.46
C ASN A 140 -8.82 -11.59 21.40
N LYS A 141 -8.62 -11.28 20.12
CA LYS A 141 -8.97 -12.15 18.98
C LYS A 141 -7.76 -12.62 18.17
N MET A 142 -6.58 -12.74 18.82
CA MET A 142 -5.33 -13.05 18.14
C MET A 142 -5.35 -14.38 17.38
N ASP A 143 -6.07 -15.37 17.88
CA ASP A 143 -6.18 -16.71 17.29
C ASP A 143 -7.37 -16.84 16.32
N VAL A 144 -8.16 -15.78 16.12
CA VAL A 144 -9.30 -15.78 15.20
C VAL A 144 -8.83 -15.46 13.78
N LYS A 145 -9.31 -16.23 12.81
CA LYS A 145 -9.06 -15.95 11.38
C LYS A 145 -9.72 -14.64 10.98
N LEU A 146 -9.01 -13.81 10.21
CA LEU A 146 -9.53 -12.51 9.78
C LEU A 146 -10.84 -12.62 9.00
N GLY A 147 -10.99 -13.64 8.15
CA GLY A 147 -12.24 -13.87 7.42
C GLY A 147 -13.46 -14.19 8.29
N ALA A 148 -13.26 -14.55 9.58
CA ALA A 148 -14.34 -14.76 10.55
C ALA A 148 -14.67 -13.48 11.37
N LEU A 149 -13.86 -12.45 11.26
CA LEU A 149 -14.14 -11.13 11.81
C LEU A 149 -15.00 -10.40 10.77
N SER A 150 -16.32 -10.47 10.94
CA SER A 150 -17.23 -9.65 10.12
C SER A 150 -16.89 -8.17 10.31
N GLY A 151 -16.81 -7.45 9.21
CA GLY A 151 -16.48 -6.04 9.18
C GLY A 151 -17.42 -5.15 9.98
#